data_e3cefc984777bd41429f9155bcee850e
#
_entry.id   e3cefc984777bd41429f9155bcee850e
#
_cell.length_a   1.000
_cell.length_b   1.000
_cell.length_c   1.000
_cell.angle_alpha   90.00
_cell.angle_beta   90.00
_cell.angle_gamma   90.00
#
_symmetry.space_group_name_H-M   'P 1'
#
loop_
_entity.id
_entity.type
_entity.pdbx_description
1 polymer ?
#
loop_
_entity_poly.entity_id
_entity_poly.type
_entity_poly.pdbx_seq_one_letter_code
_entity_poly.pdbx_strand_id
1 'polypeptide(L)'
;MQQEIASIVHPVLTYGLDLNARLARGERPDFDVEQAALKGLLLSDMESRRWIEFGGDPETEPTGLEEVRLGEASPRGGRQFLGIRYALVCWLDELFISDSPWASEWSERKLEVELYSTNDRAWRFWEQARRAESLPAKDALEAIYLCVMLGFRGELREQPDKLRAWVAAAQQKIAQIKEQEWPYPLDLDL
;
A
#
# COMPACT_ATOMS: atom_id res chain seq x y z
N MET A 1 5.71 -3.77 -11.49
CA MET A 1 5.43 -4.60 -10.28
C MET A 1 5.50 -6.06 -10.69
N GLN A 2 6.22 -6.87 -9.93
CA GLN A 2 6.34 -8.31 -10.16
C GLN A 2 4.97 -8.98 -10.04
N GLN A 3 4.78 -10.10 -10.76
CA GLN A 3 3.47 -10.75 -10.86
C GLN A 3 2.94 -11.24 -9.50
N GLU A 4 3.82 -11.75 -8.66
CA GLU A 4 3.49 -12.25 -7.32
C GLU A 4 2.95 -11.11 -6.43
N ILE A 5 3.58 -9.94 -6.48
CA ILE A 5 3.14 -8.76 -5.72
C ILE A 5 1.85 -8.21 -6.31
N ALA A 6 1.72 -8.17 -7.63
CA ALA A 6 0.50 -7.76 -8.29
C ALA A 6 -0.69 -8.63 -7.91
N SER A 7 -0.49 -9.95 -7.75
CA SER A 7 -1.54 -10.89 -7.35
C SER A 7 -2.08 -10.65 -5.94
N ILE A 8 -1.34 -9.92 -5.10
CA ILE A 8 -1.75 -9.54 -3.75
C ILE A 8 -2.35 -8.12 -3.73
N VAL A 9 -1.71 -7.19 -4.43
CA VAL A 9 -2.10 -5.78 -4.44
C VAL A 9 -3.39 -5.54 -5.21
N HIS A 10 -3.51 -6.09 -6.42
CA HIS A 10 -4.65 -5.83 -7.28
C HIS A 10 -5.99 -6.30 -6.70
N PRO A 11 -6.12 -7.48 -6.08
CA PRO A 11 -7.38 -7.88 -5.45
C PRO A 11 -7.85 -6.92 -4.38
N VAL A 12 -6.94 -6.41 -3.53
CA VAL A 12 -7.28 -5.45 -2.47
C VAL A 12 -7.77 -4.13 -3.08
N LEU A 13 -7.03 -3.60 -4.06
CA LEU A 13 -7.43 -2.36 -4.74
C LEU A 13 -8.76 -2.51 -5.46
N THR A 14 -8.94 -3.60 -6.20
CA THR A 14 -10.17 -3.86 -6.96
C THR A 14 -11.37 -4.01 -6.04
N TYR A 15 -11.22 -4.79 -4.95
CA TYR A 15 -12.30 -4.98 -3.99
C TYR A 15 -12.69 -3.68 -3.29
N GLY A 16 -11.70 -2.90 -2.83
CA GLY A 16 -11.94 -1.61 -2.18
C GLY A 16 -12.66 -0.63 -3.11
N LEU A 17 -12.25 -0.53 -4.36
CA LEU A 17 -12.89 0.35 -5.35
C LEU A 17 -14.32 -0.12 -5.71
N ASP A 18 -14.54 -1.43 -5.91
CA ASP A 18 -15.87 -1.96 -6.17
C ASP A 18 -16.82 -1.70 -4.99
N LEU A 19 -16.37 -1.99 -3.79
CA LEU A 19 -17.15 -1.74 -2.57
C LEU A 19 -17.50 -0.26 -2.42
N ASN A 20 -16.54 0.64 -2.64
CA ASN A 20 -16.78 2.08 -2.61
C ASN A 20 -17.79 2.51 -3.69
N ALA A 21 -17.71 1.95 -4.89
CA ALA A 21 -18.67 2.19 -5.98
C ALA A 21 -20.06 1.67 -5.64
N ARG A 22 -20.20 0.51 -5.01
CA ARG A 22 -21.48 -0.05 -4.54
C ARG A 22 -22.12 0.87 -3.50
N LEU A 23 -21.35 1.34 -2.53
CA LEU A 23 -21.82 2.29 -1.52
C LEU A 23 -22.28 3.61 -2.16
N ALA A 24 -21.53 4.12 -3.14
CA ALA A 24 -21.88 5.34 -3.87
C ALA A 24 -23.18 5.19 -4.68
N ARG A 25 -23.50 3.98 -5.16
CA ARG A 25 -24.80 3.67 -5.79
C ARG A 25 -25.96 3.51 -4.82
N GLY A 26 -25.70 3.63 -3.51
CA GLY A 26 -26.71 3.47 -2.46
C GLY A 26 -26.97 2.02 -2.05
N GLU A 27 -26.13 1.08 -2.45
CA GLU A 27 -26.15 -0.28 -1.92
C GLU A 27 -25.80 -0.25 -0.41
N ARG A 28 -26.33 -1.21 0.34
CA ARG A 28 -26.09 -1.32 1.78
C ARG A 28 -25.55 -2.71 2.12
N PRO A 29 -24.32 -3.03 1.70
CA PRO A 29 -23.69 -4.28 2.12
C PRO A 29 -23.48 -4.30 3.64
N ASP A 30 -23.34 -5.50 4.19
CA ASP A 30 -23.07 -5.69 5.62
C ASP A 30 -21.62 -5.27 5.92
N PHE A 31 -21.44 -4.33 6.83
CA PHE A 31 -20.14 -3.75 7.19
C PHE A 31 -19.17 -4.81 7.70
N ASP A 32 -19.61 -5.69 8.62
CA ASP A 32 -18.74 -6.71 9.23
C ASP A 32 -18.27 -7.73 8.20
N VAL A 33 -19.15 -8.13 7.29
CA VAL A 33 -18.83 -9.07 6.21
C VAL A 33 -17.80 -8.49 5.25
N GLU A 34 -18.01 -7.25 4.80
CA GLU A 34 -17.13 -6.60 3.84
C GLU A 34 -15.77 -6.25 4.46
N GLN A 35 -15.74 -5.77 5.70
CA GLN A 35 -14.49 -5.50 6.40
C GLN A 35 -13.70 -6.79 6.65
N ALA A 36 -14.38 -7.89 7.02
CA ALA A 36 -13.73 -9.19 7.18
C ALA A 36 -13.17 -9.72 5.85
N ALA A 37 -13.87 -9.51 4.74
CA ALA A 37 -13.37 -9.87 3.41
C ALA A 37 -12.10 -9.10 3.03
N LEU A 38 -12.06 -7.78 3.28
CA LEU A 38 -10.88 -6.95 3.06
C LEU A 38 -9.70 -7.40 3.93
N LYS A 39 -9.94 -7.70 5.22
CA LYS A 39 -8.91 -8.28 6.10
C LYS A 39 -8.42 -9.62 5.58
N GLY A 40 -9.31 -10.48 5.10
CA GLY A 40 -8.96 -11.74 4.48
C GLY A 40 -8.00 -11.56 3.30
N LEU A 41 -8.27 -10.60 2.40
CA LEU A 41 -7.39 -10.28 1.29
C LEU A 41 -6.02 -9.76 1.74
N LEU A 42 -5.99 -8.89 2.75
CA LEU A 42 -4.76 -8.33 3.30
C LEU A 42 -3.88 -9.38 4.01
N LEU A 43 -4.49 -10.45 4.53
CA LEU A 43 -3.82 -11.46 5.34
C LEU A 43 -3.72 -12.83 4.67
N SER A 44 -4.27 -12.98 3.46
CA SER A 44 -4.52 -14.27 2.81
C SER A 44 -3.27 -15.05 2.41
N ASP A 45 -2.11 -14.44 2.38
CA ASP A 45 -0.90 -15.12 1.96
C ASP A 45 0.24 -14.93 2.98
N MET A 46 0.33 -15.90 3.89
CA MET A 46 1.37 -15.92 4.93
C MET A 46 2.77 -16.18 4.34
N GLU A 47 2.86 -16.88 3.21
CA GLU A 47 4.15 -17.12 2.54
C GLU A 47 4.61 -15.87 1.79
N SER A 48 3.68 -15.09 1.28
CA SER A 48 3.96 -13.80 0.63
C SER A 48 4.21 -12.64 1.61
N ARG A 49 4.24 -12.89 2.92
CA ARG A 49 4.56 -11.85 3.93
C ARG A 49 5.86 -11.11 3.62
N ARG A 50 6.88 -11.81 3.15
CA ARG A 50 8.15 -11.21 2.73
C ARG A 50 7.94 -10.13 1.68
N TRP A 51 7.14 -10.42 0.64
CA TRP A 51 6.88 -9.50 -0.46
C TRP A 51 6.10 -8.26 -0.05
N ILE A 52 5.11 -8.44 0.85
CA ILE A 52 4.25 -7.35 1.33
C ILE A 52 5.01 -6.46 2.34
N GLU A 53 5.81 -7.06 3.20
CA GLU A 53 6.48 -6.38 4.31
C GLU A 53 7.82 -5.78 3.90
N PHE A 54 8.56 -6.43 3.02
CA PHE A 54 9.92 -6.03 2.65
C PHE A 54 10.08 -5.45 1.25
N GLY A 55 9.00 -5.27 0.51
CA GLY A 55 9.03 -4.62 -0.80
C GLY A 55 9.65 -5.46 -1.92
N GLY A 56 9.62 -6.77 -1.83
CA GLY A 56 9.82 -7.66 -2.97
C GLY A 56 11.23 -8.12 -3.27
N ASP A 57 12.21 -8.00 -2.37
CA ASP A 57 13.51 -8.64 -2.55
C ASP A 57 13.66 -9.85 -1.62
N PRO A 58 13.57 -11.09 -2.15
CA PRO A 58 13.70 -12.31 -1.35
C PRO A 58 15.14 -12.55 -0.85
N GLU A 59 16.15 -11.87 -1.42
CA GLU A 59 17.54 -12.03 -1.01
C GLU A 59 17.96 -11.08 0.12
N THR A 60 17.15 -10.07 0.43
CA THR A 60 17.39 -9.21 1.58
C THR A 60 16.80 -9.87 2.83
N GLU A 61 17.41 -10.95 3.29
CA GLU A 61 17.09 -11.47 4.63
C GLU A 61 17.45 -10.42 5.68
N PRO A 62 16.51 -10.05 6.55
CA PRO A 62 16.89 -9.35 7.77
C PRO A 62 17.75 -10.32 8.58
N THR A 63 19.02 -10.03 8.71
CA THR A 63 19.93 -10.75 9.60
C THR A 63 19.47 -10.52 11.04
N GLY A 64 18.60 -11.38 11.52
CA GLY A 64 18.04 -11.34 12.86
C GLY A 64 16.56 -11.70 12.84
N LEU A 65 16.27 -12.99 12.98
CA LEU A 65 14.96 -13.52 13.31
C LEU A 65 14.55 -13.04 14.70
N GLU A 66 14.17 -11.77 14.84
CA GLU A 66 13.21 -11.41 15.86
C GLU A 66 11.84 -11.57 15.22
N GLU A 67 11.03 -12.47 15.75
CA GLU A 67 9.61 -12.57 15.48
C GLU A 67 8.99 -11.17 15.68
N VAL A 68 8.81 -10.44 14.58
CA VAL A 68 8.05 -9.20 14.61
C VAL A 68 6.60 -9.62 14.77
N ARG A 69 6.14 -9.66 16.01
CA ARG A 69 4.72 -9.77 16.34
C ARG A 69 4.03 -8.57 15.70
N LEU A 70 3.06 -8.86 14.85
CA LEU A 70 2.12 -7.85 14.35
C LEU A 70 1.62 -7.02 15.55
N GLY A 71 1.91 -5.73 15.58
CA GLY A 71 1.36 -4.82 16.58
C GLY A 71 2.28 -4.33 17.68
N GLU A 72 3.50 -4.84 17.82
CA GLU A 72 4.44 -4.25 18.77
C GLU A 72 5.33 -3.22 18.08
N ALA A 73 5.02 -1.93 18.32
CA ALA A 73 5.94 -0.85 18.03
C ALA A 73 7.23 -1.11 18.83
N SER A 74 8.32 -1.42 18.13
CA SER A 74 9.63 -1.57 18.77
C SER A 74 9.92 -0.31 19.62
N PRO A 75 10.35 -0.44 20.90
CA PRO A 75 10.63 0.71 21.78
C PRO A 75 11.74 1.64 21.28
N ARG A 76 12.45 1.24 20.22
CA ARG A 76 13.43 2.08 19.53
C ARG A 76 12.76 2.78 18.36
N GLY A 77 12.08 3.87 18.67
CA GLY A 77 11.46 4.86 17.80
C GLY A 77 11.73 4.73 16.30
N GLY A 78 10.88 3.97 15.63
CA GLY A 78 10.45 4.19 14.30
C GLY A 78 11.47 4.39 13.20
N ARG A 79 11.91 3.37 12.54
CA ARG A 79 12.47 3.50 11.18
C ARG A 79 12.31 2.21 10.37
N GLN A 80 11.34 1.38 10.72
CA GLN A 80 11.09 0.15 9.99
C GLN A 80 10.20 0.42 8.78
N PHE A 81 10.53 -0.17 7.63
CA PHE A 81 9.63 -0.23 6.50
C PHE A 81 8.50 -1.21 6.83
N LEU A 82 7.26 -0.71 6.80
CA LEU A 82 6.07 -1.49 7.17
C LEU A 82 5.48 -2.28 5.99
N GLY A 83 6.08 -2.12 4.81
CA GLY A 83 5.71 -2.87 3.62
C GLY A 83 4.49 -2.35 2.87
N ILE A 84 4.18 -3.06 1.80
CA ILE A 84 3.07 -2.76 0.89
C ILE A 84 1.72 -2.86 1.59
N ARG A 85 1.55 -3.85 2.47
CA ARG A 85 0.30 -4.05 3.23
C ARG A 85 -0.10 -2.80 4.02
N TYR A 86 0.85 -2.15 4.68
CA TYR A 86 0.57 -0.93 5.43
C TYR A 86 0.03 0.19 4.52
N ALA A 87 0.63 0.35 3.33
CA ALA A 87 0.15 1.33 2.37
C ALA A 87 -1.29 1.04 1.90
N LEU A 88 -1.61 -0.23 1.65
CA LEU A 88 -2.98 -0.65 1.29
C LEU A 88 -3.97 -0.40 2.43
N VAL A 89 -3.59 -0.68 3.67
CA VAL A 89 -4.41 -0.40 4.86
C VAL A 89 -4.67 1.10 5.00
N CYS A 90 -3.64 1.94 4.87
CA CYS A 90 -3.80 3.38 4.91
C CYS A 90 -4.75 3.90 3.83
N TRP A 91 -4.62 3.36 2.61
CA TRP A 91 -5.49 3.72 1.49
C TRP A 91 -6.94 3.31 1.74
N LEU A 92 -7.20 2.08 2.22
CA LEU A 92 -8.55 1.61 2.55
C LEU A 92 -9.19 2.46 3.64
N ASP A 93 -8.46 2.74 4.71
CA ASP A 93 -8.97 3.57 5.80
C ASP A 93 -9.31 4.99 5.31
N GLU A 94 -8.48 5.58 4.46
CA GLU A 94 -8.80 6.90 3.91
C GLU A 94 -9.98 6.85 2.94
N LEU A 95 -10.08 5.82 2.11
CA LEU A 95 -11.16 5.64 1.15
C LEU A 95 -12.53 5.58 1.84
N PHE A 96 -12.64 4.82 2.93
CA PHE A 96 -13.92 4.61 3.62
C PHE A 96 -14.21 5.63 4.72
N ILE A 97 -13.24 6.41 5.16
CA ILE A 97 -13.44 7.53 6.09
C ILE A 97 -13.80 8.81 5.34
N SER A 98 -13.25 9.01 4.13
CA SER A 98 -13.54 10.20 3.32
C SER A 98 -14.75 9.95 2.43
N ASP A 99 -15.79 10.76 2.57
CA ASP A 99 -16.96 10.78 1.67
C ASP A 99 -17.73 9.45 1.50
N SER A 100 -17.59 8.52 2.43
CA SER A 100 -18.28 7.22 2.42
C SER A 100 -19.49 7.23 3.34
N PRO A 101 -20.58 6.52 3.00
CA PRO A 101 -21.67 6.24 3.93
C PRO A 101 -21.22 5.56 5.22
N TRP A 102 -20.09 4.89 5.20
CA TRP A 102 -19.48 4.20 6.34
C TRP A 102 -18.50 5.04 7.14
N ALA A 103 -18.32 6.32 6.81
CA ALA A 103 -17.28 7.15 7.42
C ALA A 103 -17.25 7.13 8.94
N SER A 104 -18.41 7.22 9.59
CA SER A 104 -18.53 7.17 11.06
C SER A 104 -18.13 5.80 11.61
N GLU A 105 -18.74 4.74 11.08
CA GLU A 105 -18.51 3.36 11.55
C GLU A 105 -17.07 2.91 11.28
N TRP A 106 -16.53 3.22 10.09
CA TRP A 106 -15.14 2.91 9.76
C TRP A 106 -14.14 3.67 10.63
N SER A 107 -14.45 4.93 11.01
CA SER A 107 -13.59 5.72 11.89
C SER A 107 -13.42 5.13 13.28
N GLU A 108 -14.41 4.38 13.75
CA GLU A 108 -14.37 3.67 15.04
C GLU A 108 -13.59 2.35 14.95
N ARG A 109 -13.48 1.77 13.74
CA ARG A 109 -12.93 0.42 13.50
C ARG A 109 -11.90 0.42 12.35
N LYS A 110 -10.94 1.34 12.41
CA LYS A 110 -9.89 1.48 11.41
C LYS A 110 -9.02 0.24 11.31
N LEU A 111 -8.69 -0.15 10.08
CA LEU A 111 -7.77 -1.26 9.82
C LEU A 111 -6.36 -0.95 10.33
N GLU A 112 -5.89 0.29 10.23
CA GLU A 112 -4.59 0.70 10.77
C GLU A 112 -4.49 0.47 12.27
N VAL A 113 -5.53 0.84 13.02
CA VAL A 113 -5.57 0.63 14.48
C VAL A 113 -5.59 -0.85 14.82
N GLU A 114 -6.41 -1.61 14.10
CA GLU A 114 -6.58 -3.04 14.38
C GLU A 114 -5.33 -3.86 14.02
N LEU A 115 -4.71 -3.59 12.87
CA LEU A 115 -3.61 -4.41 12.36
C LEU A 115 -2.22 -3.90 12.78
N TYR A 116 -2.09 -2.62 13.09
CA TYR A 116 -0.79 -1.99 13.39
C TYR A 116 -0.76 -1.26 14.74
N SER A 117 -1.87 -1.19 15.46
CA SER A 117 -1.98 -0.47 16.75
C SER A 117 -1.52 1.00 16.69
N THR A 118 -1.68 1.64 15.54
CA THR A 118 -1.34 3.04 15.29
C THR A 118 -2.50 3.78 14.64
N ASN A 119 -2.45 5.12 14.65
CA ASN A 119 -3.43 5.98 13.99
C ASN A 119 -2.73 7.15 13.29
N ASP A 120 -1.63 6.84 12.64
CA ASP A 120 -0.66 7.81 12.11
C ASP A 120 -0.60 7.84 10.58
N ARG A 121 -1.55 7.18 9.89
CA ARG A 121 -1.52 6.99 8.44
C ARG A 121 -1.27 8.27 7.65
N ALA A 122 -1.74 9.41 8.13
CA ALA A 122 -1.67 10.66 7.40
C ALA A 122 -0.22 11.07 7.05
N TRP A 123 0.71 10.90 7.99
CA TRP A 123 2.13 11.21 7.80
C TRP A 123 2.98 9.95 7.59
N ARG A 124 2.63 8.86 8.27
CA ARG A 124 3.42 7.61 8.23
C ARG A 124 3.41 6.97 6.85
N PHE A 125 2.32 7.05 6.11
CA PHE A 125 2.26 6.62 4.71
C PHE A 125 3.36 7.29 3.87
N TRP A 126 3.54 8.59 4.00
CA TRP A 126 4.55 9.34 3.26
C TRP A 126 5.97 9.06 3.73
N GLU A 127 6.14 8.72 5.00
CA GLU A 127 7.40 8.19 5.49
C GLU A 127 7.73 6.84 4.83
N GLN A 128 6.77 5.94 4.73
CA GLN A 128 6.93 4.66 4.04
C GLN A 128 7.19 4.86 2.54
N ALA A 129 6.55 5.82 1.90
CA ALA A 129 6.80 6.19 0.51
C ALA A 129 8.27 6.61 0.29
N ARG A 130 8.81 7.48 1.14
CA ARG A 130 10.23 7.87 1.08
C ARG A 130 11.17 6.68 1.23
N ARG A 131 10.83 5.72 2.07
CA ARG A 131 11.64 4.48 2.24
C ARG A 131 11.56 3.59 1.01
N ALA A 132 10.38 3.40 0.46
CA ALA A 132 10.18 2.63 -0.77
C ALA A 132 10.97 3.23 -1.95
N GLU A 133 11.15 4.55 -2.00
CA GLU A 133 11.98 5.21 -3.01
C GLU A 133 13.45 4.80 -2.96
N SER A 134 13.97 4.47 -1.78
CA SER A 134 15.38 4.08 -1.58
C SER A 134 15.62 2.59 -1.73
N LEU A 135 14.57 1.76 -1.82
CA LEU A 135 14.71 0.32 -2.05
C LEU A 135 15.20 0.04 -3.47
N PRO A 136 16.03 -0.99 -3.67
CA PRO A 136 16.47 -1.44 -5.00
C PRO A 136 15.29 -1.83 -5.88
N ALA A 137 14.43 -2.73 -5.38
CA ALA A 137 13.19 -3.10 -6.05
C ALA A 137 12.13 -1.99 -5.88
N LYS A 138 11.42 -1.65 -6.95
CA LYS A 138 10.43 -0.57 -6.95
C LYS A 138 8.98 -1.03 -6.81
N ASP A 139 8.76 -2.31 -6.54
CA ASP A 139 7.42 -2.86 -6.37
C ASP A 139 6.64 -2.17 -5.24
N ALA A 140 7.30 -1.91 -4.11
CA ALA A 140 6.71 -1.16 -3.01
C ALA A 140 6.36 0.28 -3.41
N LEU A 141 7.26 0.95 -4.13
CA LEU A 141 7.01 2.30 -4.64
C LEU A 141 5.86 2.31 -5.65
N GLU A 142 5.77 1.30 -6.51
CA GLU A 142 4.68 1.16 -7.48
C GLU A 142 3.34 0.94 -6.79
N ALA A 143 3.28 0.08 -5.76
CA ALA A 143 2.06 -0.13 -4.97
C ALA A 143 1.61 1.14 -4.23
N ILE A 144 2.54 1.86 -3.61
CA ILE A 144 2.28 3.16 -2.96
C ILE A 144 1.81 4.19 -3.98
N TYR A 145 2.44 4.26 -5.16
CA TYR A 145 2.04 5.12 -6.26
C TYR A 145 0.59 4.84 -6.68
N LEU A 146 0.20 3.57 -6.80
CA LEU A 146 -1.20 3.20 -7.11
C LEU A 146 -2.17 3.69 -6.03
N CYS A 147 -1.85 3.54 -4.75
CA CYS A 147 -2.67 4.06 -3.66
C CYS A 147 -2.89 5.59 -3.78
N VAL A 148 -1.84 6.33 -4.14
CA VAL A 148 -1.91 7.79 -4.35
C VAL A 148 -2.74 8.12 -5.59
N MET A 149 -2.55 7.41 -6.69
CA MET A 149 -3.34 7.60 -7.92
C MET A 149 -4.83 7.29 -7.70
N LEU A 150 -5.12 6.33 -6.80
CA LEU A 150 -6.48 5.94 -6.42
C LEU A 150 -7.07 6.76 -5.26
N GLY A 151 -6.43 7.87 -4.91
CA GLY A 151 -7.04 8.88 -4.06
C GLY A 151 -6.43 9.10 -2.68
N PHE A 152 -5.42 8.33 -2.26
CA PHE A 152 -4.76 8.60 -0.98
C PHE A 152 -4.08 9.97 -0.98
N ARG A 153 -4.24 10.75 0.08
CA ARG A 153 -3.67 12.09 0.25
C ARG A 153 -2.92 12.25 1.56
N GLY A 154 -3.48 11.78 2.68
CA GLY A 154 -2.89 11.94 4.01
C GLY A 154 -2.57 13.39 4.32
N GLU A 155 -1.37 13.67 4.82
CA GLU A 155 -0.89 15.02 5.15
C GLU A 155 -0.70 15.95 3.91
N LEU A 156 -0.64 15.38 2.69
CA LEU A 156 -0.54 16.20 1.47
C LEU A 156 -1.89 16.65 0.91
N ARG A 157 -2.99 16.40 1.60
CA ARG A 157 -4.34 16.79 1.18
C ARG A 157 -4.42 18.29 0.87
N GLU A 158 -3.83 19.12 1.71
CA GLU A 158 -3.80 20.57 1.57
C GLU A 158 -2.55 21.10 0.84
N GLN A 159 -1.76 20.20 0.23
CA GLN A 159 -0.50 20.53 -0.44
C GLN A 159 -0.45 19.96 -1.87
N PRO A 160 -1.34 20.39 -2.77
CA PRO A 160 -1.48 19.78 -4.11
C PRO A 160 -0.19 19.88 -4.96
N ASP A 161 0.61 20.93 -4.77
CA ASP A 161 1.87 21.09 -5.51
C ASP A 161 2.91 20.05 -5.09
N LYS A 162 3.02 19.77 -3.80
CA LYS A 162 3.92 18.72 -3.29
C LYS A 162 3.45 17.34 -3.75
N LEU A 163 2.13 17.10 -3.74
CA LEU A 163 1.55 15.88 -4.23
C LEU A 163 1.88 15.65 -5.70
N ARG A 164 1.68 16.65 -6.55
CA ARG A 164 2.01 16.58 -7.99
C ARG A 164 3.51 16.32 -8.22
N ALA A 165 4.36 17.02 -7.48
CA ALA A 165 5.82 16.83 -7.56
C ALA A 165 6.22 15.40 -7.18
N TRP A 166 5.64 14.85 -6.10
CA TRP A 166 5.90 13.48 -5.69
C TRP A 166 5.43 12.46 -6.74
N VAL A 167 4.22 12.63 -7.28
CA VAL A 167 3.66 11.75 -8.33
C VAL A 167 4.58 11.70 -9.56
N ALA A 168 5.03 12.87 -10.04
CA ALA A 168 5.95 12.94 -11.18
C ALA A 168 7.29 12.26 -10.91
N ALA A 169 7.87 12.47 -9.72
CA ALA A 169 9.13 11.86 -9.32
C ALA A 169 9.01 10.33 -9.17
N ALA A 170 7.94 9.85 -8.55
CA ALA A 170 7.68 8.41 -8.39
C ALA A 170 7.49 7.73 -9.75
N GLN A 171 6.70 8.33 -10.64
CA GLN A 171 6.48 7.82 -11.98
C GLN A 171 7.80 7.69 -12.77
N GLN A 172 8.66 8.69 -12.68
CA GLN A 172 9.97 8.66 -13.33
C GLN A 172 10.87 7.54 -12.80
N LYS A 173 10.92 7.35 -11.46
CA LYS A 173 11.69 6.28 -10.84
C LYS A 173 11.20 4.88 -11.23
N ILE A 174 9.88 4.69 -11.31
CA ILE A 174 9.27 3.42 -11.74
C ILE A 174 9.58 3.15 -13.22
N ALA A 175 9.50 4.17 -14.09
CA ALA A 175 9.76 4.03 -15.52
C ALA A 175 11.23 3.67 -15.82
N GLN A 176 12.19 4.26 -15.12
CA GLN A 176 13.63 4.01 -15.31
C GLN A 176 14.02 2.54 -15.14
N ILE A 177 13.36 1.80 -14.25
CA ILE A 177 13.64 0.38 -14.04
C ILE A 177 13.06 -0.47 -15.16
N LYS A 178 11.85 -0.14 -15.62
CA LYS A 178 11.25 -0.86 -16.75
C LYS A 178 12.08 -0.75 -18.02
N GLU A 179 12.78 0.36 -18.22
CA GLU A 179 13.72 0.52 -19.32
C GLU A 179 15.02 -0.28 -19.12
N GLN A 180 15.50 -0.44 -17.90
CA GLN A 180 16.69 -1.24 -17.58
C GLN A 180 16.44 -2.75 -17.64
N GLU A 181 15.21 -3.19 -17.41
CA GLU A 181 14.81 -4.61 -17.54
C GLU A 181 14.60 -5.07 -18.99
N TRP A 182 14.68 -4.15 -19.97
CA TRP A 182 14.59 -4.46 -21.40
C TRP A 182 15.96 -4.35 -22.10
N PRO A 183 16.87 -5.34 -21.97
CA PRO A 183 18.24 -5.24 -22.44
C PRO A 183 18.44 -5.70 -23.89
N TYR A 184 17.38 -5.91 -24.67
CA TYR A 184 17.54 -6.34 -26.05
C TYR A 184 17.14 -5.23 -27.02
N PRO A 185 18.15 -4.61 -27.72
CA PRO A 185 17.84 -4.05 -29.02
C PRO A 185 17.31 -5.22 -29.87
N LEU A 186 16.13 -5.07 -30.45
CA LEU A 186 15.71 -5.91 -31.56
C LEU A 186 16.72 -5.69 -32.68
N ASP A 187 17.78 -6.50 -32.72
CA ASP A 187 18.55 -6.71 -33.94
C ASP A 187 17.61 -7.34 -34.95
N LEU A 188 16.89 -6.49 -35.64
CA LEU A 188 16.23 -6.81 -36.88
C LEU A 188 17.33 -6.75 -37.97
N ASP A 189 18.15 -7.79 -38.03
CA ASP A 189 18.86 -8.12 -39.24
C ASP A 189 17.86 -8.52 -40.31
N LEU A 190 17.60 -7.54 -41.21
CA LEU A 190 16.93 -7.78 -42.48
C LEU A 190 17.96 -8.16 -43.53
#